data_efa453938a39d68322da40884eef9926
#
_entry.id   efa453938a39d68322da40884eef9926
#
_cell.length_a   1.000
_cell.length_b   1.000
_cell.length_c   1.000
_cell.angle_alpha   90.00
_cell.angle_beta   90.00
_cell.angle_gamma   90.00
#
_symmetry.space_group_name_H-M   'P 1'
#
loop_
_entity.id
_entity.type
_entity.pdbx_description
1 polymer ?
#
loop_
_entity_poly.entity_id
_entity_poly.type
_entity_poly.pdbx_seq_one_letter_code
_entity_poly.pdbx_strand_id
1 'polypeptide(L)'
;MTDGDRSQQRSLGAAAESQERPVLPTGALQRTGRLAMLPLRHAGRTAAAASRLSRAAGGQVAARTAEQLFATLGELRGGAAKLGQAMSVFEAAMPEEVAAPYRSALRRLTDAAPAMPADVARRVVAADLAVAYGPGWQQRLVAFEDSPAAAASIGQVHRGRWRDDAGQIVDVAVKVQYPGVGKALRSDLRQARLLARVMARLTKLNVSGLADELAGRIVEELDYVREGRVQTQVATAFTPRIPAALALARAAGVCEPPGRTCITVPAVYAATPRVLITGWLQGVSLSTLLDGRMDLLPPGWRELDKRDAADLAARLLGHAIYAPAACAGWMHADLHPGNFLLLPGGRLGMLDFGAVAAMPGGIPAPFGQLAAAVLAGDGPAAVRLARQVEALAPDAEVDPRLIVELLHPIVATAAADSFTYSRPWLRRLMAHLTEPRFAAALRNLTPPPEYALVWRATLSAAGLFAQLGATAPTRGFHLAYSPGFRGGVPPVPAVASAPASRRAS
;
A
#
# COMPACT_ATOMS: atom_id res chain seq x y z
N MET A 1 45.62 -10.81 18.79
CA MET A 1 44.57 -11.31 17.87
C MET A 1 45.25 -11.50 16.52
N THR A 2 45.58 -12.73 16.17
CA THR A 2 46.41 -13.09 15.03
C THR A 2 45.56 -13.34 13.79
N ASP A 3 46.11 -13.11 12.58
CA ASP A 3 45.43 -13.23 11.28
C ASP A 3 44.73 -14.58 11.01
N GLY A 4 44.95 -15.60 11.83
CA GLY A 4 44.28 -16.91 11.75
C GLY A 4 42.80 -16.89 12.14
N ASP A 5 42.36 -15.94 12.96
CA ASP A 5 41.00 -15.89 13.47
C ASP A 5 40.02 -15.22 12.47
N ARG A 6 40.51 -14.32 11.58
CA ARG A 6 39.73 -13.71 10.52
C ARG A 6 39.45 -14.60 9.32
N SER A 7 40.37 -15.56 9.06
CA SER A 7 40.19 -16.53 7.96
C SER A 7 39.20 -17.63 8.33
N GLN A 8 39.14 -18.04 9.62
CA GLN A 8 38.14 -19.02 10.10
C GLN A 8 36.70 -18.42 10.12
N GLN A 9 36.53 -17.14 10.49
CA GLN A 9 35.24 -16.51 10.44
C GLN A 9 34.72 -16.27 8.99
N ARG A 10 35.61 -16.02 8.03
CA ARG A 10 35.23 -15.95 6.61
C ARG A 10 34.87 -17.32 6.03
N SER A 11 35.54 -18.39 6.42
CA SER A 11 35.25 -19.76 5.97
C SER A 11 33.94 -20.30 6.53
N LEU A 12 33.59 -19.98 7.79
CA LEU A 12 32.32 -20.34 8.39
C LEU A 12 31.12 -19.59 7.76
N GLY A 13 31.30 -18.32 7.42
CA GLY A 13 30.27 -17.56 6.68
C GLY A 13 30.06 -18.07 5.26
N ALA A 14 31.13 -18.46 4.55
CA ALA A 14 31.02 -19.00 3.20
C ALA A 14 30.46 -20.44 3.16
N ALA A 15 30.72 -21.26 4.21
CA ALA A 15 30.19 -22.61 4.30
C ALA A 15 28.65 -22.62 4.62
N ALA A 16 28.17 -21.63 5.36
CA ALA A 16 26.74 -21.51 5.64
C ALA A 16 25.92 -21.08 4.39
N GLU A 17 26.55 -20.29 3.49
CA GLU A 17 25.90 -19.90 2.22
C GLU A 17 25.81 -21.02 1.18
N SER A 18 26.65 -22.04 1.26
CA SER A 18 26.75 -23.12 0.24
C SER A 18 25.80 -24.29 0.44
N GLN A 19 25.04 -24.37 1.57
CA GLN A 19 24.11 -25.48 1.85
C GLN A 19 22.62 -25.11 1.77
N GLU A 20 22.27 -23.83 1.55
CA GLU A 20 20.87 -23.45 1.30
C GLU A 20 20.49 -23.81 -0.15
N ARG A 21 19.81 -24.94 -0.36
CA ARG A 21 19.12 -25.19 -1.64
C ARG A 21 18.07 -24.09 -1.80
N PRO A 22 18.13 -23.28 -2.87
CA PRO A 22 17.18 -22.21 -3.07
C PRO A 22 15.77 -22.81 -3.23
N VAL A 23 14.86 -22.42 -2.36
CA VAL A 23 13.43 -22.78 -2.45
C VAL A 23 12.78 -22.16 -3.70
N LEU A 24 13.49 -21.23 -4.36
CA LEU A 24 13.07 -20.55 -5.59
C LEU A 24 13.93 -21.00 -6.78
N PRO A 25 13.33 -21.27 -7.97
CA PRO A 25 14.11 -21.55 -9.17
C PRO A 25 14.95 -20.32 -9.55
N THR A 26 16.27 -20.47 -9.58
CA THR A 26 17.23 -19.39 -9.86
C THR A 26 17.50 -19.21 -11.36
N GLY A 27 16.93 -20.03 -12.22
CA GLY A 27 17.15 -20.00 -13.67
C GLY A 27 16.54 -18.77 -14.34
N ALA A 28 17.31 -17.67 -14.44
CA ALA A 28 16.88 -16.44 -15.12
C ALA A 28 16.50 -16.67 -16.59
N LEU A 29 17.20 -17.54 -17.31
CA LEU A 29 16.96 -17.85 -18.73
C LEU A 29 15.60 -18.52 -19.01
N GLN A 30 15.13 -19.41 -18.13
CA GLN A 30 13.82 -20.05 -18.30
C GLN A 30 12.65 -19.08 -18.07
N ARG A 31 12.81 -18.10 -17.17
CA ARG A 31 11.82 -17.07 -16.87
C ARG A 31 11.76 -16.00 -17.96
N THR A 32 12.92 -15.58 -18.47
CA THR A 32 13.01 -14.56 -19.54
C THR A 32 12.43 -15.04 -20.86
N GLY A 33 12.65 -16.32 -21.22
CA GLY A 33 12.09 -16.90 -22.44
C GLY A 33 10.56 -16.90 -22.45
N ARG A 34 9.92 -17.13 -21.30
CA ARG A 34 8.45 -17.12 -21.19
C ARG A 34 7.88 -15.71 -21.21
N LEU A 35 8.53 -14.73 -20.57
CA LEU A 35 8.11 -13.32 -20.58
C LEU A 35 8.30 -12.66 -21.95
N ALA A 36 9.39 -12.96 -22.65
CA ALA A 36 9.66 -12.44 -23.99
C ALA A 36 8.70 -12.95 -25.07
N MET A 37 8.11 -14.14 -24.87
CA MET A 37 7.14 -14.75 -25.80
C MET A 37 5.71 -14.23 -25.63
N LEU A 38 5.36 -13.55 -24.52
CA LEU A 38 4.03 -13.00 -24.27
C LEU A 38 3.60 -11.96 -25.32
N PRO A 39 4.40 -10.95 -25.67
CA PRO A 39 4.05 -9.96 -26.70
C PRO A 39 3.92 -10.58 -28.10
N LEU A 40 4.80 -11.53 -28.45
CA LEU A 40 4.82 -12.16 -29.77
C LEU A 40 3.64 -13.12 -30.01
N ARG A 41 3.19 -13.81 -28.99
CA ARG A 41 1.99 -14.69 -29.08
C ARG A 41 0.67 -13.91 -29.18
N HIS A 42 0.64 -12.65 -28.70
CA HIS A 42 -0.56 -11.83 -28.64
C HIS A 42 -0.65 -10.82 -29.79
N ALA A 43 0.48 -10.25 -30.25
CA ALA A 43 0.49 -9.25 -31.33
C ALA A 43 -0.07 -9.79 -32.67
N GLY A 44 0.15 -11.07 -32.97
CA GLY A 44 -0.40 -11.69 -34.19
C GLY A 44 -1.90 -12.01 -34.14
N ARG A 45 -2.48 -12.10 -32.93
CA ARG A 45 -3.91 -12.52 -32.76
C ARG A 45 -4.84 -11.34 -32.44
N THR A 46 -4.32 -10.26 -31.85
CA THR A 46 -5.13 -9.07 -31.47
C THR A 46 -5.38 -8.14 -32.65
N ALA A 47 -4.47 -8.04 -33.60
CA ALA A 47 -4.66 -7.21 -34.81
C ALA A 47 -5.78 -7.78 -35.73
N ALA A 48 -5.96 -9.10 -35.78
CA ALA A 48 -7.01 -9.75 -36.57
C ALA A 48 -8.36 -9.84 -35.83
N ALA A 49 -8.35 -9.80 -34.48
CA ALA A 49 -9.55 -9.95 -33.66
C ALA A 49 -10.25 -8.62 -33.35
N ALA A 50 -9.53 -7.50 -33.37
CA ALA A 50 -10.09 -6.20 -33.04
C ALA A 50 -11.14 -5.68 -34.05
N SER A 51 -11.20 -6.25 -35.25
CA SER A 51 -12.12 -5.80 -36.29
C SER A 51 -13.45 -6.57 -36.39
N ARG A 52 -13.66 -7.64 -35.62
CA ARG A 52 -14.82 -8.54 -35.83
C ARG A 52 -15.47 -9.18 -34.58
N LEU A 53 -15.29 -8.67 -33.36
CA LEU A 53 -15.84 -9.34 -32.19
C LEU A 53 -16.98 -8.56 -31.53
N SER A 54 -18.16 -9.17 -31.50
CA SER A 54 -19.33 -8.76 -30.74
C SER A 54 -19.05 -8.77 -29.23
N ARG A 55 -19.73 -7.96 -28.43
CA ARG A 55 -19.54 -7.74 -26.99
C ARG A 55 -19.51 -9.03 -26.15
N ALA A 56 -20.16 -10.11 -26.58
CA ALA A 56 -20.17 -11.39 -25.86
C ALA A 56 -18.87 -12.18 -25.98
N ALA A 57 -18.12 -12.06 -27.09
CA ALA A 57 -16.83 -12.75 -27.27
C ALA A 57 -15.68 -12.01 -26.59
N GLY A 58 -15.81 -10.70 -26.34
CA GLY A 58 -14.79 -9.88 -25.66
C GLY A 58 -14.55 -10.32 -24.21
N GLY A 59 -15.58 -10.72 -23.47
CA GLY A 59 -15.47 -11.17 -22.09
C GLY A 59 -14.70 -12.50 -21.93
N GLN A 60 -14.92 -13.48 -22.82
CA GLN A 60 -14.20 -14.75 -22.75
C GLN A 60 -12.72 -14.65 -23.16
N VAL A 61 -12.41 -13.78 -24.13
CA VAL A 61 -11.02 -13.52 -24.53
C VAL A 61 -10.28 -12.78 -23.44
N ALA A 62 -10.92 -11.79 -22.81
CA ALA A 62 -10.35 -11.06 -21.65
C ALA A 62 -10.12 -12.00 -20.47
N ALA A 63 -11.06 -12.90 -20.15
CA ALA A 63 -10.92 -13.88 -19.07
C ALA A 63 -9.75 -14.85 -19.33
N ARG A 64 -9.62 -15.40 -20.54
CA ARG A 64 -8.51 -16.29 -20.92
C ARG A 64 -7.17 -15.58 -20.93
N THR A 65 -7.12 -14.32 -21.38
CA THR A 65 -5.90 -13.51 -21.35
C THR A 65 -5.51 -13.16 -19.91
N ALA A 66 -6.48 -12.88 -19.05
CA ALA A 66 -6.27 -12.71 -17.62
C ALA A 66 -5.72 -13.97 -16.97
N GLU A 67 -6.33 -15.14 -17.20
CA GLU A 67 -5.87 -16.43 -16.66
C GLU A 67 -4.43 -16.76 -17.10
N GLN A 68 -4.09 -16.52 -18.36
CA GLN A 68 -2.74 -16.75 -18.87
C GLN A 68 -1.72 -15.76 -18.28
N LEU A 69 -2.10 -14.49 -18.17
CA LEU A 69 -1.28 -13.47 -17.50
C LEU A 69 -1.04 -13.85 -16.05
N PHE A 70 -2.09 -14.26 -15.34
CA PHE A 70 -2.03 -14.64 -13.92
C PHE A 70 -1.26 -15.95 -13.72
N ALA A 71 -1.39 -16.94 -14.60
CA ALA A 71 -0.58 -18.15 -14.53
C ALA A 71 0.91 -17.84 -14.68
N THR A 72 1.26 -16.90 -15.58
CA THR A 72 2.64 -16.47 -15.81
C THR A 72 3.15 -15.59 -14.64
N LEU A 73 2.32 -14.72 -14.09
CA LEU A 73 2.66 -13.89 -12.93
C LEU A 73 2.73 -14.71 -11.64
N GLY A 74 1.91 -15.77 -11.49
CA GLY A 74 1.96 -16.70 -10.36
C GLY A 74 3.27 -17.49 -10.27
N GLU A 75 4.01 -17.60 -11.38
CA GLU A 75 5.37 -18.15 -11.37
C GLU A 75 6.43 -17.17 -10.81
N LEU A 76 6.08 -15.87 -10.74
CA LEU A 76 6.93 -14.80 -10.18
C LEU A 76 6.63 -14.59 -8.70
N ARG A 77 7.08 -15.52 -7.85
CA ARG A 77 6.84 -15.49 -6.41
C ARG A 77 7.35 -14.18 -5.78
N GLY A 78 6.53 -13.50 -4.98
CA GLY A 78 6.83 -12.22 -4.33
C GLY A 78 6.49 -11.00 -5.18
N GLY A 79 6.91 -10.90 -6.44
CA GLY A 79 6.51 -9.84 -7.36
C GLY A 79 5.05 -9.92 -7.79
N ALA A 80 4.49 -11.13 -7.88
CA ALA A 80 3.10 -11.35 -8.25
C ALA A 80 2.10 -10.86 -7.20
N ALA A 81 2.39 -11.05 -5.91
CA ALA A 81 1.54 -10.55 -4.82
C ALA A 81 1.47 -9.01 -4.84
N LYS A 82 2.59 -8.32 -5.08
CA LYS A 82 2.63 -6.85 -5.17
C LYS A 82 1.95 -6.31 -6.42
N LEU A 83 2.12 -6.96 -7.56
CA LEU A 83 1.34 -6.64 -8.76
C LEU A 83 -0.16 -6.88 -8.53
N GLY A 84 -0.53 -7.97 -7.85
CA GLY A 84 -1.90 -8.25 -7.45
C GLY A 84 -2.47 -7.16 -6.53
N GLN A 85 -1.70 -6.69 -5.56
CA GLN A 85 -2.08 -5.60 -4.65
C GLN A 85 -2.25 -4.26 -5.41
N ALA A 86 -1.31 -3.89 -6.27
CA ALA A 86 -1.43 -2.70 -7.12
C ALA A 86 -2.64 -2.79 -8.06
N MET A 87 -2.89 -3.97 -8.66
CA MET A 87 -4.01 -4.18 -9.57
C MET A 87 -5.37 -4.23 -8.85
N SER A 88 -5.45 -4.52 -7.54
CA SER A 88 -6.71 -4.50 -6.80
C SER A 88 -7.34 -3.10 -6.75
N VAL A 89 -6.53 -2.05 -6.75
CA VAL A 89 -7.01 -0.66 -6.86
C VAL A 89 -7.59 -0.40 -8.26
N PHE A 90 -6.93 -0.89 -9.30
CA PHE A 90 -7.43 -0.78 -10.69
C PHE A 90 -8.69 -1.63 -10.91
N GLU A 91 -8.77 -2.81 -10.29
CA GLU A 91 -9.97 -3.67 -10.33
C GLU A 91 -11.20 -2.93 -9.85
N ALA A 92 -11.10 -2.21 -8.73
CA ALA A 92 -12.22 -1.44 -8.18
C ALA A 92 -12.72 -0.33 -9.13
N ALA A 93 -11.88 0.12 -10.06
CA ALA A 93 -12.21 1.12 -11.07
C ALA A 93 -12.75 0.53 -12.39
N MET A 94 -12.61 -0.79 -12.60
CA MET A 94 -13.08 -1.45 -13.82
C MET A 94 -14.60 -1.69 -13.80
N PRO A 95 -15.27 -1.80 -14.99
CA PRO A 95 -16.64 -2.32 -15.09
C PRO A 95 -16.73 -3.71 -14.46
N GLU A 96 -17.87 -4.02 -13.81
CA GLU A 96 -18.02 -5.28 -13.05
C GLU A 96 -17.80 -6.53 -13.91
N GLU A 97 -18.25 -6.50 -15.19
CA GLU A 97 -18.10 -7.61 -16.14
C GLU A 97 -16.62 -7.91 -16.44
N VAL A 98 -15.76 -6.89 -16.35
CA VAL A 98 -14.31 -7.01 -16.54
C VAL A 98 -13.62 -7.32 -15.21
N ALA A 99 -14.05 -6.70 -14.12
CA ALA A 99 -13.43 -6.81 -12.80
C ALA A 99 -13.63 -8.20 -12.16
N ALA A 100 -14.80 -8.82 -12.30
CA ALA A 100 -15.13 -10.07 -11.61
C ALA A 100 -14.16 -11.24 -11.88
N PRO A 101 -13.77 -11.54 -13.13
CA PRO A 101 -12.76 -12.57 -13.42
C PRO A 101 -11.40 -12.26 -12.81
N TYR A 102 -11.00 -10.98 -12.80
CA TYR A 102 -9.71 -10.55 -12.24
C TYR A 102 -9.69 -10.63 -10.72
N ARG A 103 -10.79 -10.32 -10.05
CA ARG A 103 -10.91 -10.36 -8.58
C ARG A 103 -10.58 -11.73 -8.01
N SER A 104 -11.15 -12.79 -8.58
CA SER A 104 -10.89 -14.17 -8.14
C SER A 104 -9.46 -14.62 -8.41
N ALA A 105 -8.87 -14.15 -9.52
CA ALA A 105 -7.50 -14.47 -9.89
C ALA A 105 -6.49 -13.69 -9.02
N LEU A 106 -6.75 -12.42 -8.72
CA LEU A 106 -5.92 -11.60 -7.83
C LEU A 106 -5.89 -12.17 -6.40
N ARG A 107 -7.03 -12.62 -5.88
CA ARG A 107 -7.10 -13.32 -4.58
C ARG A 107 -6.25 -14.60 -4.58
N ARG A 108 -6.32 -15.41 -5.63
CA ARG A 108 -5.48 -16.63 -5.74
C ARG A 108 -3.99 -16.31 -5.79
N LEU A 109 -3.57 -15.17 -6.35
CA LEU A 109 -2.17 -14.76 -6.38
C LEU A 109 -1.65 -14.32 -4.99
N THR A 110 -2.49 -13.67 -4.19
CA THR A 110 -2.17 -13.31 -2.82
C THR A 110 -2.11 -14.52 -1.89
N ASP A 111 -2.97 -15.53 -2.14
CA ASP A 111 -3.11 -16.70 -1.27
C ASP A 111 -2.26 -17.91 -1.70
N ALA A 112 -1.72 -17.93 -2.91
CA ALA A 112 -1.17 -19.12 -3.56
C ALA A 112 0.35 -19.33 -3.41
N ALA A 113 1.08 -18.50 -2.65
CA ALA A 113 2.48 -18.80 -2.39
C ALA A 113 2.58 -20.00 -1.44
N PRO A 114 3.16 -21.17 -1.85
CA PRO A 114 3.33 -22.29 -0.93
C PRO A 114 4.15 -21.83 0.26
N ALA A 115 3.67 -22.18 1.46
CA ALA A 115 4.36 -21.86 2.70
C ALA A 115 5.80 -22.42 2.66
N MET A 116 6.75 -21.65 3.16
CA MET A 116 8.12 -22.10 3.40
C MET A 116 8.07 -23.23 4.45
N PRO A 117 8.80 -24.34 4.25
CA PRO A 117 8.87 -25.37 5.26
C PRO A 117 9.33 -24.83 6.62
N ALA A 118 8.74 -25.34 7.70
CA ALA A 118 8.99 -24.85 9.05
C ALA A 118 10.47 -24.94 9.47
N ASP A 119 11.15 -26.00 9.06
CA ASP A 119 12.59 -26.17 9.30
C ASP A 119 13.44 -25.09 8.62
N VAL A 120 13.03 -24.65 7.42
CA VAL A 120 13.69 -23.53 6.70
C VAL A 120 13.46 -22.23 7.44
N ALA A 121 12.21 -21.95 7.88
CA ALA A 121 11.89 -20.76 8.66
C ALA A 121 12.70 -20.72 9.97
N ARG A 122 12.75 -21.82 10.69
CA ARG A 122 13.56 -21.95 11.92
C ARG A 122 15.05 -21.70 11.69
N ARG A 123 15.63 -22.22 10.58
CA ARG A 123 17.03 -21.94 10.24
C ARG A 123 17.29 -20.46 9.98
N VAL A 124 16.41 -19.76 9.25
CA VAL A 124 16.55 -18.32 9.02
C VAL A 124 16.48 -17.55 10.33
N VAL A 125 15.48 -17.85 11.17
CA VAL A 125 15.31 -17.22 12.49
C VAL A 125 16.54 -17.46 13.37
N ALA A 126 17.00 -18.71 13.48
CA ALA A 126 18.16 -19.07 14.29
C ALA A 126 19.43 -18.35 13.83
N ALA A 127 19.69 -18.31 12.51
CA ALA A 127 20.88 -17.67 11.97
C ALA A 127 20.86 -16.14 12.25
N ASP A 128 19.75 -15.45 12.04
CA ASP A 128 19.66 -14.00 12.23
C ASP A 128 19.69 -13.63 13.73
N LEU A 129 18.95 -14.35 14.57
CA LEU A 129 18.92 -14.06 16.01
C LEU A 129 20.25 -14.43 16.70
N ALA A 130 20.94 -15.48 16.25
CA ALA A 130 22.26 -15.81 16.76
C ALA A 130 23.29 -14.70 16.49
N VAL A 131 23.20 -14.04 15.33
CA VAL A 131 24.06 -12.89 15.01
C VAL A 131 23.70 -11.67 15.87
N ALA A 132 22.41 -11.42 16.07
CA ALA A 132 21.94 -10.23 16.79
C ALA A 132 22.07 -10.34 18.31
N TYR A 133 21.83 -11.51 18.89
CA TYR A 133 21.73 -11.73 20.34
C TYR A 133 22.74 -12.76 20.89
N GLY A 134 23.61 -13.31 20.03
CA GLY A 134 24.56 -14.35 20.42
C GLY A 134 23.89 -15.70 20.74
N PRO A 135 24.61 -16.63 21.39
CA PRO A 135 24.13 -18.01 21.65
C PRO A 135 22.93 -18.08 22.61
N GLY A 136 22.61 -16.99 23.32
CA GLY A 136 21.46 -16.91 24.24
C GLY A 136 20.12 -16.50 23.60
N TRP A 137 20.04 -16.38 22.31
CA TRP A 137 18.81 -15.90 21.62
C TRP A 137 17.56 -16.77 21.91
N GLN A 138 17.72 -18.07 22.17
CA GLN A 138 16.62 -18.97 22.52
C GLN A 138 15.93 -18.61 23.85
N GLN A 139 16.61 -17.89 24.73
CA GLN A 139 16.03 -17.36 25.96
C GLN A 139 15.07 -16.22 25.69
N ARG A 140 15.26 -15.54 24.55
CA ARG A 140 14.40 -14.46 24.07
C ARG A 140 13.19 -15.00 23.32
N LEU A 141 13.39 -15.80 22.27
CA LEU A 141 12.31 -16.43 21.50
C LEU A 141 11.92 -17.75 22.18
N VAL A 142 10.97 -17.66 23.12
CA VAL A 142 10.57 -18.78 23.99
C VAL A 142 9.73 -19.81 23.25
N ALA A 143 8.93 -19.38 22.25
CA ALA A 143 8.10 -20.27 21.43
C ALA A 143 8.02 -19.72 19.99
N PHE A 144 7.93 -20.66 19.04
CA PHE A 144 7.75 -20.37 17.61
C PHE A 144 6.85 -21.46 17.01
N GLU A 145 5.71 -21.04 16.43
CA GLU A 145 4.76 -21.96 15.80
C GLU A 145 5.24 -22.32 14.39
N ASP A 146 5.21 -23.60 14.04
CA ASP A 146 5.67 -24.12 12.75
C ASP A 146 4.73 -23.72 11.60
N SER A 147 3.43 -23.69 11.88
CA SER A 147 2.45 -23.26 10.89
C SER A 147 2.48 -21.74 10.75
N PRO A 148 2.63 -21.19 9.54
CA PRO A 148 2.54 -19.76 9.34
C PRO A 148 1.11 -19.27 9.60
N ALA A 149 1.00 -18.18 10.34
CA ALA A 149 -0.27 -17.49 10.58
C ALA A 149 -0.74 -16.69 9.38
N ALA A 150 0.21 -16.20 8.56
CA ALA A 150 -0.09 -15.43 7.35
C ALA A 150 1.06 -15.50 6.34
N ALA A 151 0.72 -15.34 5.06
CA ALA A 151 1.70 -15.07 4.01
C ALA A 151 2.01 -13.56 3.97
N ALA A 152 3.27 -13.22 3.69
CA ALA A 152 3.72 -11.87 3.38
C ALA A 152 4.26 -11.83 1.94
N SER A 153 4.38 -10.64 1.33
CA SER A 153 4.83 -10.50 -0.06
C SER A 153 6.20 -11.15 -0.34
N ILE A 154 7.12 -11.06 0.60
CA ILE A 154 8.49 -11.55 0.49
C ILE A 154 8.88 -12.58 1.55
N GLY A 155 7.91 -13.08 2.33
CA GLY A 155 8.14 -13.98 3.45
C GLY A 155 6.84 -14.56 3.99
N GLN A 156 6.88 -14.98 5.24
CA GLN A 156 5.70 -15.43 5.99
C GLN A 156 5.78 -15.00 7.44
N VAL A 157 4.64 -14.97 8.11
CA VAL A 157 4.51 -14.56 9.50
C VAL A 157 4.14 -15.77 10.34
N HIS A 158 4.90 -16.03 11.39
CA HIS A 158 4.61 -17.05 12.38
C HIS A 158 4.19 -16.42 13.70
N ARG A 159 3.36 -17.11 14.46
CA ARG A 159 3.12 -16.76 15.85
C ARG A 159 4.25 -17.27 16.72
N GLY A 160 4.61 -16.51 17.75
CA GLY A 160 5.63 -16.89 18.72
C GLY A 160 5.41 -16.24 20.06
N ARG A 161 6.33 -16.53 20.99
CA ARG A 161 6.38 -15.83 22.28
C ARG A 161 7.80 -15.33 22.53
N TRP A 162 7.90 -14.09 22.91
CA TRP A 162 9.15 -13.37 23.12
C TRP A 162 9.29 -12.92 24.57
N ARG A 163 10.48 -13.09 25.15
CA ARG A 163 10.83 -12.52 26.45
C ARG A 163 11.43 -11.13 26.21
N ASP A 164 10.72 -10.11 26.66
CA ASP A 164 11.15 -8.71 26.54
C ASP A 164 12.28 -8.36 27.52
N ASP A 165 12.74 -7.10 27.49
CA ASP A 165 13.82 -6.64 28.34
C ASP A 165 13.41 -6.51 29.83
N ALA A 166 12.10 -6.46 30.11
CA ALA A 166 11.55 -6.52 31.47
C ALA A 166 11.37 -7.97 31.96
N GLY A 167 11.72 -8.98 31.15
CA GLY A 167 11.57 -10.39 31.47
C GLY A 167 10.15 -10.95 31.26
N GLN A 168 9.21 -10.16 30.76
CA GLN A 168 7.86 -10.59 30.50
C GLN A 168 7.78 -11.41 29.19
N ILE A 169 6.93 -12.43 29.17
CA ILE A 169 6.67 -13.22 27.97
C ILE A 169 5.43 -12.65 27.29
N VAL A 170 5.62 -12.18 26.05
CA VAL A 170 4.58 -11.55 25.22
C VAL A 170 4.36 -12.35 23.95
N ASP A 171 3.12 -12.36 23.46
CA ASP A 171 2.80 -12.93 22.15
C ASP A 171 3.33 -12.03 21.03
N VAL A 172 3.99 -12.63 20.03
CA VAL A 172 4.64 -11.91 18.93
C VAL A 172 4.29 -12.50 17.56
N ALA A 173 4.37 -11.64 16.56
CA ALA A 173 4.43 -12.00 15.15
C ALA A 173 5.90 -12.03 14.72
N VAL A 174 6.36 -13.15 14.17
CA VAL A 174 7.70 -13.34 13.66
C VAL A 174 7.62 -13.37 12.14
N LYS A 175 7.94 -12.24 11.49
CA LYS A 175 7.99 -12.10 10.04
C LYS A 175 9.34 -12.57 9.54
N VAL A 176 9.36 -13.57 8.64
CA VAL A 176 10.56 -14.26 8.16
C VAL A 176 10.62 -14.18 6.65
N GLN A 177 11.73 -13.66 6.09
CA GLN A 177 11.93 -13.60 4.65
C GLN A 177 12.20 -14.96 4.03
N TYR A 178 11.71 -15.17 2.80
CA TYR A 178 12.06 -16.35 2.02
C TYR A 178 13.57 -16.34 1.67
N PRO A 179 14.29 -17.46 1.87
CA PRO A 179 15.68 -17.57 1.47
C PRO A 179 15.86 -17.25 -0.02
N GLY A 180 16.84 -16.41 -0.34
CA GLY A 180 17.16 -16.05 -1.71
C GLY A 180 16.23 -15.06 -2.37
N VAL A 181 15.13 -14.61 -1.72
CA VAL A 181 14.15 -13.68 -2.29
C VAL A 181 14.81 -12.38 -2.78
N GLY A 182 15.77 -11.83 -2.05
CA GLY A 182 16.47 -10.61 -2.44
C GLY A 182 17.30 -10.76 -3.70
N LYS A 183 17.94 -11.93 -3.93
CA LYS A 183 18.68 -12.23 -5.17
C LYS A 183 17.72 -12.40 -6.36
N ALA A 184 16.63 -13.14 -6.17
CA ALA A 184 15.62 -13.36 -7.19
C ALA A 184 14.98 -12.04 -7.63
N LEU A 185 14.54 -11.23 -6.67
CA LEU A 185 13.90 -9.94 -6.92
C LEU A 185 14.81 -8.96 -7.67
N ARG A 186 16.09 -8.82 -7.23
CA ARG A 186 17.06 -7.99 -7.94
C ARG A 186 17.35 -8.46 -9.38
N SER A 187 17.28 -9.76 -9.62
CA SER A 187 17.39 -10.31 -10.97
C SER A 187 16.19 -9.95 -11.83
N ASP A 188 14.97 -10.14 -11.30
CA ASP A 188 13.72 -9.86 -12.00
C ASP A 188 13.59 -8.36 -12.32
N LEU A 189 14.00 -7.48 -11.39
CA LEU A 189 14.03 -6.03 -11.58
C LEU A 189 15.01 -5.58 -12.66
N ARG A 190 16.20 -6.20 -12.75
CA ARG A 190 17.13 -5.90 -13.84
C ARG A 190 16.54 -6.24 -15.20
N GLN A 191 15.82 -7.37 -15.30
CA GLN A 191 15.14 -7.77 -16.52
C GLN A 191 13.96 -6.84 -16.86
N ALA A 192 13.16 -6.48 -15.85
CA ALA A 192 12.06 -5.54 -16.03
C ALA A 192 12.53 -4.16 -16.52
N ARG A 193 13.64 -3.64 -15.96
CA ARG A 193 14.28 -2.40 -16.43
C ARG A 193 14.78 -2.49 -17.87
N LEU A 194 15.37 -3.61 -18.27
CA LEU A 194 15.81 -3.80 -19.64
C LEU A 194 14.62 -3.80 -20.60
N LEU A 195 13.56 -4.53 -20.26
CA LEU A 195 12.32 -4.58 -21.05
C LEU A 195 11.64 -3.19 -21.12
N ALA A 196 11.59 -2.48 -20.01
CA ALA A 196 11.04 -1.12 -19.94
C ALA A 196 11.79 -0.13 -20.85
N ARG A 197 13.12 -0.22 -20.95
CA ARG A 197 13.92 0.60 -21.89
C ARG A 197 13.59 0.29 -23.35
N VAL A 198 13.39 -0.97 -23.68
CA VAL A 198 12.98 -1.37 -25.03
C VAL A 198 11.57 -0.86 -25.34
N MET A 199 10.63 -1.02 -24.41
CA MET A 199 9.26 -0.55 -24.56
C MET A 199 9.16 0.97 -24.61
N ALA A 200 9.97 1.70 -23.84
CA ALA A 200 10.03 3.17 -23.90
C ALA A 200 10.46 3.71 -25.27
N ARG A 201 11.24 2.94 -26.05
CA ARG A 201 11.59 3.28 -27.43
C ARG A 201 10.45 3.03 -28.43
N LEU A 202 9.56 2.10 -28.10
CA LEU A 202 8.43 1.70 -28.94
C LEU A 202 7.15 2.47 -28.59
N THR A 203 7.06 2.99 -27.37
CA THR A 203 5.90 3.72 -26.85
C THR A 203 6.35 5.09 -26.36
N LYS A 204 5.52 6.14 -26.50
CA LYS A 204 5.82 7.48 -25.97
C LYS A 204 5.56 7.60 -24.46
N LEU A 205 5.45 6.47 -23.75
CA LEU A 205 5.20 6.43 -22.31
C LEU A 205 6.51 6.34 -21.53
N ASN A 206 6.60 7.01 -20.39
CA ASN A 206 7.76 6.92 -19.48
C ASN A 206 7.71 5.60 -18.66
N VAL A 207 7.80 4.48 -19.38
CA VAL A 207 7.76 3.13 -18.78
C VAL A 207 9.03 2.83 -17.96
N SER A 208 10.16 3.48 -18.31
CA SER A 208 11.42 3.31 -17.60
C SER A 208 11.38 3.91 -16.20
N GLY A 209 10.85 5.13 -16.04
CA GLY A 209 10.71 5.76 -14.73
C GLY A 209 9.78 4.96 -13.79
N LEU A 210 8.68 4.44 -14.31
CA LEU A 210 7.78 3.57 -13.55
C LEU A 210 8.45 2.26 -13.11
N ALA A 211 9.27 1.65 -14.00
CA ALA A 211 10.00 0.43 -13.68
C ALA A 211 11.10 0.67 -12.63
N ASP A 212 11.77 1.82 -12.68
CA ASP A 212 12.79 2.20 -11.70
C ASP A 212 12.17 2.49 -10.33
N GLU A 213 11.04 3.17 -10.28
CA GLU A 213 10.29 3.41 -9.05
C GLU A 213 9.82 2.09 -8.42
N LEU A 214 9.18 1.21 -9.19
CA LEU A 214 8.74 -0.09 -8.73
C LEU A 214 9.91 -0.93 -8.19
N ALA A 215 11.06 -0.86 -8.88
CA ALA A 215 12.27 -1.54 -8.46
C ALA A 215 12.83 -1.01 -7.13
N GLY A 216 12.84 0.30 -6.93
CA GLY A 216 13.25 0.92 -5.67
C GLY A 216 12.38 0.45 -4.50
N ARG A 217 11.07 0.40 -4.71
CA ARG A 217 10.08 -0.06 -3.71
C ARG A 217 10.29 -1.49 -3.26
N ILE A 218 10.48 -2.37 -4.22
CA ILE A 218 10.69 -3.80 -3.94
C ILE A 218 12.00 -4.00 -3.16
N VAL A 219 13.02 -3.18 -3.41
CA VAL A 219 14.28 -3.23 -2.64
C VAL A 219 14.09 -2.69 -1.22
N GLU A 220 13.29 -1.65 -1.02
CA GLU A 220 12.97 -1.11 0.29
C GLU A 220 12.27 -2.14 1.18
N GLU A 221 11.36 -2.95 0.64
CA GLU A 221 10.67 -4.01 1.38
C GLU A 221 11.57 -5.13 1.88
N LEU A 222 12.76 -5.29 1.30
CA LEU A 222 13.75 -6.26 1.78
C LEU A 222 14.47 -5.81 3.07
N ASP A 223 14.32 -4.56 3.48
CA ASP A 223 15.02 -4.00 4.63
C ASP A 223 14.15 -4.01 5.90
N TYR A 224 14.10 -5.16 6.57
CA TYR A 224 13.35 -5.30 7.83
C TYR A 224 13.94 -4.48 8.99
N VAL A 225 15.22 -4.11 8.92
CA VAL A 225 15.83 -3.20 9.92
C VAL A 225 15.25 -1.79 9.78
N ARG A 226 15.14 -1.31 8.52
CA ARG A 226 14.46 -0.04 8.24
C ARG A 226 12.98 -0.09 8.64
N GLU A 227 12.27 -1.17 8.26
CA GLU A 227 10.87 -1.36 8.61
C GLU A 227 10.66 -1.30 10.13
N GLY A 228 11.44 -2.05 10.91
CA GLY A 228 11.36 -2.06 12.37
C GLY A 228 11.65 -0.69 12.99
N ARG A 229 12.62 0.05 12.46
CA ARG A 229 12.92 1.42 12.91
C ARG A 229 11.74 2.37 12.67
N VAL A 230 11.18 2.36 11.47
CA VAL A 230 10.03 3.22 11.13
C VAL A 230 8.82 2.85 11.98
N GLN A 231 8.52 1.56 12.09
CA GLN A 231 7.42 1.08 12.94
C GLN A 231 7.57 1.54 14.39
N THR A 232 8.78 1.47 14.95
CA THR A 232 9.07 1.95 16.32
C THR A 232 8.81 3.45 16.45
N GLN A 233 9.23 4.25 15.46
CA GLN A 233 9.00 5.70 15.48
C GLN A 233 7.50 6.03 15.42
N VAL A 234 6.74 5.35 14.56
CA VAL A 234 5.28 5.54 14.46
C VAL A 234 4.59 5.05 15.73
N ALA A 235 4.95 3.88 16.27
CA ALA A 235 4.38 3.36 17.51
C ALA A 235 4.58 4.32 18.68
N THR A 236 5.78 4.90 18.80
CA THR A 236 6.11 5.87 19.85
C THR A 236 5.31 7.16 19.69
N ALA A 237 5.08 7.63 18.48
CA ALA A 237 4.31 8.84 18.21
C ALA A 237 2.82 8.68 18.57
N PHE A 238 2.27 7.46 18.47
CA PHE A 238 0.91 7.16 18.90
C PHE A 238 0.76 6.80 20.39
N THR A 239 1.85 6.77 21.15
CA THR A 239 1.82 6.59 22.62
C THR A 239 1.25 7.85 23.30
N PRO A 240 0.71 7.81 24.55
CA PRO A 240 -0.31 8.77 25.07
C PRO A 240 0.04 10.26 25.15
N ARG A 241 1.19 10.70 24.72
CA ARG A 241 1.47 12.11 24.45
C ARG A 241 0.90 12.48 23.08
N ILE A 242 -0.35 12.92 23.08
CA ILE A 242 -1.06 13.32 21.86
C ILE A 242 -0.35 14.54 21.24
N PRO A 243 0.27 14.41 20.05
CA PRO A 243 0.81 15.56 19.34
C PRO A 243 -0.29 16.57 19.01
N ALA A 244 0.08 17.85 18.88
CA ALA A 244 -0.84 18.93 18.54
C ALA A 244 -1.72 18.62 17.30
N ALA A 245 -1.20 17.86 16.33
CA ALA A 245 -1.95 17.42 15.15
C ALA A 245 -3.14 16.50 15.49
N LEU A 246 -2.99 15.58 16.46
CA LEU A 246 -4.11 14.74 16.93
C LEU A 246 -5.12 15.55 17.75
N ALA A 247 -4.69 16.59 18.48
CA ALA A 247 -5.60 17.50 19.13
C ALA A 247 -6.46 18.28 18.11
N LEU A 248 -5.85 18.70 16.99
CA LEU A 248 -6.57 19.33 15.89
C LEU A 248 -7.53 18.38 15.19
N ALA A 249 -7.14 17.11 14.99
CA ALA A 249 -8.02 16.09 14.43
C ALA A 249 -9.25 15.82 15.30
N ARG A 250 -9.07 15.86 16.63
CA ARG A 250 -10.20 15.79 17.59
C ARG A 250 -11.12 16.98 17.48
N ALA A 251 -10.54 18.18 17.43
CA ALA A 251 -11.31 19.43 17.28
C ALA A 251 -12.09 19.46 15.95
N ALA A 252 -11.58 18.80 14.91
CA ALA A 252 -12.25 18.62 13.62
C ALA A 252 -13.27 17.45 13.59
N GLY A 253 -13.53 16.80 14.73
CA GLY A 253 -14.46 15.67 14.81
C GLY A 253 -13.96 14.39 14.11
N VAL A 254 -12.67 14.30 13.83
CA VAL A 254 -12.04 13.21 13.09
C VAL A 254 -11.56 12.10 14.03
N CYS A 255 -11.32 12.39 15.31
CA CYS A 255 -10.90 11.44 16.35
C CYS A 255 -11.90 11.33 17.48
N GLU A 256 -11.91 10.17 18.11
CA GLU A 256 -12.65 9.91 19.34
C GLU A 256 -12.07 10.58 20.61
N PRO A 257 -12.85 10.63 21.71
CA PRO A 257 -12.52 11.43 22.89
C PRO A 257 -11.22 11.04 23.61
N PRO A 258 -10.69 11.90 24.49
CA PRO A 258 -9.39 11.73 25.15
C PRO A 258 -9.35 10.43 25.99
N GLY A 259 -8.26 9.65 25.83
CA GLY A 259 -7.98 8.45 26.63
C GLY A 259 -7.95 7.11 25.88
N ARG A 260 -8.42 7.04 24.63
CA ARG A 260 -8.29 5.84 23.80
C ARG A 260 -7.47 6.14 22.54
N THR A 261 -6.39 5.38 22.33
CA THR A 261 -5.70 5.36 21.05
C THR A 261 -6.56 4.57 20.07
N CYS A 262 -7.20 5.25 19.11
CA CYS A 262 -8.01 4.60 18.06
C CYS A 262 -7.17 3.69 17.16
N ILE A 263 -5.87 3.96 17.06
CA ILE A 263 -4.91 3.23 16.22
C ILE A 263 -3.87 2.58 17.11
N THR A 264 -3.57 1.32 16.82
CA THR A 264 -2.55 0.55 17.50
C THR A 264 -1.48 0.13 16.50
N VAL A 265 -0.22 0.48 16.78
CA VAL A 265 0.95 0.00 16.06
C VAL A 265 1.67 -0.99 16.97
N PRO A 266 1.96 -2.23 16.54
CA PRO A 266 2.61 -3.21 17.40
C PRO A 266 4.04 -2.78 17.73
N ALA A 267 4.46 -3.00 18.98
CA ALA A 267 5.83 -2.76 19.40
C ALA A 267 6.80 -3.67 18.63
N VAL A 268 8.00 -3.17 18.34
CA VAL A 268 9.08 -3.96 17.73
C VAL A 268 9.99 -4.49 18.83
N TYR A 269 10.19 -5.79 18.85
CA TYR A 269 11.06 -6.48 19.82
C TYR A 269 12.41 -6.85 19.22
N ALA A 270 12.46 -7.17 17.92
CA ALA A 270 13.70 -7.42 17.22
C ALA A 270 13.54 -7.08 15.72
N ALA A 271 14.58 -6.54 15.11
CA ALA A 271 14.66 -6.31 13.68
C ALA A 271 16.07 -6.70 13.20
N THR A 272 16.14 -7.66 12.30
CA THR A 272 17.36 -8.18 11.67
C THR A 272 17.19 -8.11 10.14
N PRO A 273 18.20 -8.38 9.34
CA PRO A 273 18.05 -8.33 7.89
C PRO A 273 16.94 -9.21 7.31
N ARG A 274 16.60 -10.34 7.94
CA ARG A 274 15.63 -11.31 7.43
C ARG A 274 14.51 -11.66 8.41
N VAL A 275 14.55 -11.16 9.65
CA VAL A 275 13.55 -11.45 10.68
C VAL A 275 13.12 -10.16 11.37
N LEU A 276 11.81 -9.92 11.42
CA LEU A 276 11.21 -8.83 12.16
C LEU A 276 10.23 -9.42 13.18
N ILE A 277 10.43 -9.10 14.46
CA ILE A 277 9.59 -9.57 15.58
C ILE A 277 8.83 -8.39 16.16
N THR A 278 7.51 -8.45 16.08
CA THR A 278 6.60 -7.40 16.54
C THR A 278 5.53 -7.99 17.47
N GLY A 279 4.89 -7.15 18.26
CA GLY A 279 3.78 -7.59 19.11
C GLY A 279 2.64 -8.20 18.29
N TRP A 280 2.03 -9.26 18.79
CA TRP A 280 0.86 -9.86 18.18
C TRP A 280 -0.39 -9.04 18.48
N LEU A 281 -1.10 -8.58 17.44
CA LEU A 281 -2.39 -7.91 17.60
C LEU A 281 -3.54 -8.90 17.40
N GLN A 282 -4.43 -8.98 18.40
CA GLN A 282 -5.63 -9.79 18.29
C GLN A 282 -6.71 -9.00 17.54
N GLY A 283 -6.96 -9.38 16.30
CA GLY A 283 -7.93 -8.73 15.42
C GLY A 283 -8.16 -9.54 14.16
N VAL A 284 -9.04 -9.06 13.31
CA VAL A 284 -9.29 -9.62 11.98
C VAL A 284 -8.91 -8.63 10.90
N SER A 285 -8.49 -9.12 9.74
CA SER A 285 -8.15 -8.26 8.62
C SER A 285 -9.33 -7.39 8.19
N LEU A 286 -9.04 -6.15 7.79
CA LEU A 286 -10.02 -5.25 7.16
C LEU A 286 -10.70 -5.88 5.93
N SER A 287 -10.03 -6.85 5.27
CA SER A 287 -10.62 -7.64 4.19
C SER A 287 -11.91 -8.35 4.62
N THR A 288 -12.03 -8.75 5.88
CA THR A 288 -13.22 -9.40 6.44
C THR A 288 -14.46 -8.49 6.36
N LEU A 289 -14.27 -7.19 6.63
CA LEU A 289 -15.34 -6.19 6.48
C LEU A 289 -15.67 -5.96 5.00
N LEU A 290 -14.67 -5.86 4.13
CA LEU A 290 -14.87 -5.73 2.68
C LEU A 290 -15.64 -6.91 2.08
N ASP A 291 -15.40 -8.12 2.58
CA ASP A 291 -16.12 -9.35 2.20
C ASP A 291 -17.54 -9.41 2.78
N GLY A 292 -17.91 -8.47 3.65
CA GLY A 292 -19.22 -8.38 4.29
C GLY A 292 -19.47 -9.44 5.38
N ARG A 293 -18.40 -10.07 5.90
CA ARG A 293 -18.48 -11.12 6.94
C ARG A 293 -18.55 -10.48 8.32
N MET A 294 -19.71 -9.85 8.61
CA MET A 294 -19.94 -9.11 9.84
C MET A 294 -19.89 -10.00 11.10
N ASP A 295 -20.28 -11.26 10.95
CA ASP A 295 -20.26 -12.29 12.02
C ASP A 295 -18.84 -12.58 12.56
N LEU A 296 -17.82 -12.38 11.75
CA LEU A 296 -16.43 -12.60 12.12
C LEU A 296 -15.75 -11.37 12.72
N LEU A 297 -16.41 -10.22 12.73
CA LEU A 297 -15.82 -8.99 13.26
C LEU A 297 -15.69 -9.06 14.78
N PRO A 298 -14.66 -8.42 15.36
CA PRO A 298 -14.48 -8.41 16.81
C PRO A 298 -15.53 -7.51 17.51
N PRO A 299 -15.70 -7.65 18.85
CA PRO A 299 -16.56 -6.78 19.64
C PRO A 299 -16.25 -5.30 19.42
N GLY A 300 -17.29 -4.48 19.31
CA GLY A 300 -17.23 -3.07 18.97
C GLY A 300 -17.35 -2.79 17.46
N TRP A 301 -17.24 -3.82 16.62
CA TRP A 301 -17.44 -3.77 15.17
C TRP A 301 -18.69 -4.55 14.74
N ARG A 302 -18.87 -5.76 15.24
CA ARG A 302 -19.97 -6.64 14.86
C ARG A 302 -21.34 -6.14 15.34
N GLU A 303 -21.36 -5.26 16.34
CA GLU A 303 -22.57 -4.60 16.85
C GLU A 303 -23.04 -3.44 15.96
N LEU A 304 -22.20 -2.99 15.03
CA LEU A 304 -22.51 -1.97 14.04
C LEU A 304 -23.22 -2.60 12.83
N ASP A 305 -24.05 -1.84 12.16
CA ASP A 305 -24.46 -2.23 10.82
C ASP A 305 -23.26 -2.11 9.83
N LYS A 306 -23.42 -2.68 8.64
CA LYS A 306 -22.34 -2.70 7.64
C LYS A 306 -21.88 -1.30 7.23
N ARG A 307 -22.81 -0.34 7.18
CA ARG A 307 -22.51 1.04 6.77
C ARG A 307 -21.76 1.76 7.87
N ASP A 308 -22.22 1.69 9.09
CA ASP A 308 -21.58 2.32 10.24
C ASP A 308 -20.17 1.75 10.47
N ALA A 309 -19.99 0.42 10.30
CA ALA A 309 -18.70 -0.22 10.37
C ALA A 309 -17.75 0.27 9.25
N ALA A 310 -18.27 0.45 8.03
CA ALA A 310 -17.50 0.99 6.91
C ALA A 310 -17.09 2.46 7.14
N ASP A 311 -18.01 3.28 7.65
CA ASP A 311 -17.77 4.69 7.94
C ASP A 311 -16.76 4.85 9.09
N LEU A 312 -16.84 4.03 10.15
CA LEU A 312 -15.86 3.96 11.22
C LEU A 312 -14.47 3.53 10.68
N ALA A 313 -14.44 2.48 9.86
CA ALA A 313 -13.19 2.01 9.24
C ALA A 313 -12.54 3.12 8.39
N ALA A 314 -13.30 3.82 7.55
CA ALA A 314 -12.79 4.90 6.72
C ALA A 314 -12.25 6.08 7.55
N ARG A 315 -12.91 6.40 8.66
CA ARG A 315 -12.44 7.42 9.61
C ARG A 315 -11.10 7.04 10.22
N LEU A 316 -10.97 5.81 10.71
CA LEU A 316 -9.73 5.32 11.33
C LEU A 316 -8.60 5.19 10.30
N LEU A 317 -8.91 4.72 9.08
CA LEU A 317 -7.96 4.65 7.97
C LEU A 317 -7.45 6.04 7.58
N GLY A 318 -8.32 7.06 7.51
CA GLY A 318 -7.88 8.43 7.25
C GLY A 318 -6.85 8.91 8.28
N HIS A 319 -7.05 8.56 9.56
CA HIS A 319 -6.04 8.81 10.59
C HIS A 319 -4.76 8.00 10.35
N ALA A 320 -4.87 6.71 10.09
CA ALA A 320 -3.75 5.82 9.86
C ALA A 320 -2.87 6.28 8.68
N ILE A 321 -3.45 6.96 7.70
CA ILE A 321 -2.76 7.48 6.53
C ILE A 321 -2.04 8.80 6.84
N TYR A 322 -2.76 9.77 7.41
CA TYR A 322 -2.26 11.14 7.49
C TYR A 322 -1.57 11.48 8.82
N ALA A 323 -1.99 10.88 9.94
CA ALA A 323 -1.44 11.20 11.25
C ALA A 323 0.04 10.81 11.42
N PRO A 324 0.53 9.65 10.91
CA PRO A 324 1.94 9.29 11.02
C PRO A 324 2.86 10.29 10.33
N ALA A 325 2.43 10.91 9.22
CA ALA A 325 3.20 11.98 8.57
C ALA A 325 3.38 13.18 9.49
N ALA A 326 2.30 13.62 10.14
CA ALA A 326 2.31 14.76 11.03
C ALA A 326 3.03 14.51 12.38
N CYS A 327 2.96 13.27 12.90
CA CYS A 327 3.43 12.93 14.24
C CYS A 327 4.82 12.29 14.27
N ALA A 328 5.17 11.52 13.24
CA ALA A 328 6.38 10.71 13.18
C ALA A 328 7.24 11.01 11.92
N GLY A 329 6.76 11.85 11.02
CA GLY A 329 7.46 12.17 9.78
C GLY A 329 7.43 11.03 8.74
N TRP A 330 6.45 10.11 8.82
CA TRP A 330 6.29 8.97 7.92
C TRP A 330 4.86 8.83 7.44
N MET A 331 4.65 8.78 6.14
CA MET A 331 3.34 8.48 5.55
C MET A 331 3.27 7.03 5.12
N HIS A 332 2.24 6.31 5.55
CA HIS A 332 2.00 4.93 5.11
C HIS A 332 1.54 4.93 3.65
N ALA A 333 2.26 4.23 2.78
CA ALA A 333 2.03 4.24 1.34
C ALA A 333 1.47 2.93 0.77
N ASP A 334 1.28 1.90 1.60
CA ASP A 334 0.67 0.62 1.22
C ASP A 334 -0.66 0.39 1.94
N LEU A 335 -1.74 0.91 1.37
CA LEU A 335 -3.09 0.85 1.94
C LEU A 335 -3.83 -0.45 1.56
N HIS A 336 -3.09 -1.55 1.43
CA HIS A 336 -3.73 -2.84 1.23
C HIS A 336 -4.53 -3.26 2.47
N PRO A 337 -5.78 -3.77 2.32
CA PRO A 337 -6.62 -4.15 3.47
C PRO A 337 -5.98 -5.16 4.43
N GLY A 338 -5.06 -5.99 3.93
CA GLY A 338 -4.30 -6.95 4.75
C GLY A 338 -3.33 -6.31 5.75
N ASN A 339 -2.95 -5.04 5.53
CA ASN A 339 -2.06 -4.29 6.41
C ASN A 339 -2.80 -3.63 7.59
N PHE A 340 -4.12 -3.81 7.67
CA PHE A 340 -4.95 -3.23 8.73
C PHE A 340 -5.79 -4.31 9.42
N LEU A 341 -5.81 -4.28 10.75
CA LEU A 341 -6.62 -5.16 11.57
C LEU A 341 -7.74 -4.36 12.27
N LEU A 342 -8.94 -4.91 12.23
CA LEU A 342 -10.04 -4.47 13.07
C LEU A 342 -9.84 -5.11 14.46
N LEU A 343 -9.62 -4.28 15.47
CA LEU A 343 -9.33 -4.70 16.84
C LEU A 343 -10.59 -4.54 17.73
N PRO A 344 -10.69 -5.31 18.82
CA PRO A 344 -11.79 -5.14 19.78
C PRO A 344 -11.93 -3.69 20.25
N GLY A 345 -13.19 -3.25 20.46
CA GLY A 345 -13.51 -1.90 20.93
C GLY A 345 -13.45 -0.83 19.84
N GLY A 346 -13.69 -1.19 18.58
CA GLY A 346 -13.78 -0.23 17.48
C GLY A 346 -12.41 0.43 17.13
N ARG A 347 -11.31 -0.28 17.33
CA ARG A 347 -9.94 0.22 17.07
C ARG A 347 -9.38 -0.38 15.79
N LEU A 348 -8.34 0.27 15.24
CA LEU A 348 -7.61 -0.17 14.05
C LEU A 348 -6.15 -0.50 14.41
N GLY A 349 -5.67 -1.67 14.01
CA GLY A 349 -4.26 -2.04 14.03
C GLY A 349 -3.60 -1.71 12.70
N MET A 350 -2.41 -1.11 12.73
CA MET A 350 -1.57 -0.92 11.55
C MET A 350 -0.42 -1.93 11.58
N LEU A 351 -0.29 -2.68 10.52
CA LEU A 351 0.81 -3.61 10.28
C LEU A 351 1.70 -3.09 9.16
N ASP A 352 2.76 -3.77 8.85
CA ASP A 352 3.63 -3.58 7.68
C ASP A 352 4.04 -2.13 7.37
N PHE A 353 5.27 -1.77 7.76
CA PHE A 353 5.87 -0.44 7.51
C PHE A 353 7.00 -0.51 6.46
N GLY A 354 6.99 -1.53 5.62
CA GLY A 354 7.95 -1.69 4.53
C GLY A 354 7.82 -0.62 3.44
N ALA A 355 6.60 -0.19 3.15
CA ALA A 355 6.33 0.84 2.15
C ALA A 355 5.83 2.14 2.81
N VAL A 356 6.75 3.03 3.14
CA VAL A 356 6.47 4.33 3.75
C VAL A 356 7.21 5.46 3.03
N ALA A 357 6.60 6.64 2.98
CA ALA A 357 7.24 7.86 2.49
C ALA A 357 7.77 8.69 3.65
N ALA A 358 9.01 9.16 3.55
CA ALA A 358 9.54 10.11 4.50
C ALA A 358 8.89 11.48 4.29
N MET A 359 8.30 12.02 5.36
CA MET A 359 7.65 13.33 5.40
C MET A 359 8.16 14.11 6.60
N PRO A 360 9.45 14.52 6.61
CA PRO A 360 10.02 15.26 7.72
C PRO A 360 9.27 16.57 7.91
N GLY A 361 8.65 16.76 9.09
CA GLY A 361 7.78 17.90 9.37
C GLY A 361 6.33 17.79 8.88
N GLY A 362 5.92 16.60 8.42
CA GLY A 362 4.55 16.34 7.95
C GLY A 362 4.37 16.61 6.45
N ILE A 363 3.12 16.63 6.02
CA ILE A 363 2.78 16.96 4.63
C ILE A 363 3.14 18.43 4.37
N PRO A 364 3.94 18.74 3.33
CA PRO A 364 4.34 20.12 3.06
C PRO A 364 3.14 21.04 2.79
N ALA A 365 3.18 22.27 3.35
CA ALA A 365 2.09 23.23 3.25
C ALA A 365 1.61 23.51 1.80
N PRO A 366 2.47 23.55 0.78
CA PRO A 366 2.03 23.78 -0.60
C PRO A 366 1.04 22.72 -1.13
N PHE A 367 1.03 21.47 -0.59
CA PHE A 367 0.00 20.49 -0.96
C PHE A 367 -1.40 20.90 -0.50
N GLY A 368 -1.52 21.36 0.74
CA GLY A 368 -2.79 21.86 1.26
C GLY A 368 -3.24 23.12 0.53
N GLN A 369 -2.30 24.02 0.23
CA GLN A 369 -2.57 25.24 -0.55
C GLN A 369 -3.00 24.90 -1.98
N LEU A 370 -2.36 23.90 -2.64
CA LEU A 370 -2.74 23.42 -3.97
C LEU A 370 -4.17 22.89 -3.98
N ALA A 371 -4.53 22.06 -3.00
CA ALA A 371 -5.90 21.57 -2.88
C ALA A 371 -6.91 22.73 -2.70
N ALA A 372 -6.57 23.72 -1.87
CA ALA A 372 -7.41 24.91 -1.66
C ALA A 372 -7.55 25.74 -2.95
N ALA A 373 -6.45 25.98 -3.69
CA ALA A 373 -6.46 26.72 -4.95
C ALA A 373 -7.31 26.01 -6.02
N VAL A 374 -7.21 24.68 -6.12
CA VAL A 374 -8.04 23.89 -7.05
C VAL A 374 -9.52 24.00 -6.69
N LEU A 375 -9.89 23.89 -5.40
CA LEU A 375 -11.29 24.07 -4.96
C LEU A 375 -11.83 25.49 -5.22
N ALA A 376 -10.97 26.51 -5.15
CA ALA A 376 -11.31 27.88 -5.46
C ALA A 376 -11.35 28.17 -6.99
N GLY A 377 -10.92 27.22 -7.84
CA GLY A 377 -10.81 27.43 -9.29
C GLY A 377 -9.65 28.34 -9.70
N ASP A 378 -8.69 28.62 -8.78
CA ASP A 378 -7.53 29.49 -9.04
C ASP A 378 -6.43 28.72 -9.79
N GLY A 379 -6.56 28.66 -11.10
CA GLY A 379 -5.62 27.96 -11.98
C GLY A 379 -4.19 28.51 -11.90
N PRO A 380 -3.96 29.84 -11.97
CA PRO A 380 -2.63 30.41 -11.82
C PRO A 380 -1.96 30.04 -10.49
N ALA A 381 -2.69 30.08 -9.37
CA ALA A 381 -2.16 29.62 -8.07
C ALA A 381 -1.89 28.11 -8.08
N ALA A 382 -2.76 27.30 -8.64
CA ALA A 382 -2.57 25.84 -8.74
C ALA A 382 -1.28 25.49 -9.50
N VAL A 383 -1.00 26.14 -10.63
CA VAL A 383 0.23 25.93 -11.41
C VAL A 383 1.48 26.36 -10.61
N ARG A 384 1.46 27.52 -9.95
CA ARG A 384 2.59 27.96 -9.12
C ARG A 384 2.88 26.95 -7.99
N LEU A 385 1.84 26.48 -7.31
CA LEU A 385 1.96 25.54 -6.20
C LEU A 385 2.38 24.14 -6.66
N ALA A 386 1.91 23.69 -7.83
CA ALA A 386 2.37 22.45 -8.44
C ALA A 386 3.86 22.50 -8.80
N ARG A 387 4.40 23.65 -9.24
CA ARG A 387 5.83 23.87 -9.43
C ARG A 387 6.60 23.90 -8.10
N GLN A 388 6.03 24.51 -7.06
CA GLN A 388 6.67 24.59 -5.76
C GLN A 388 6.82 23.23 -5.08
N VAL A 389 5.90 22.28 -5.33
CA VAL A 389 6.03 20.88 -4.91
C VAL A 389 6.73 20.01 -5.96
N GLU A 390 7.39 20.64 -6.92
CA GLU A 390 8.13 19.95 -8.00
C GLU A 390 7.29 18.90 -8.77
N ALA A 391 5.97 18.95 -8.63
CA ALA A 391 5.08 18.09 -9.39
C ALA A 391 4.97 18.52 -10.86
N LEU A 392 5.39 19.75 -11.17
CA LEU A 392 5.41 20.33 -12.49
C LEU A 392 6.77 20.96 -12.76
N ALA A 393 7.41 20.64 -13.89
CA ALA A 393 8.69 21.23 -14.26
C ALA A 393 8.58 22.77 -14.34
N PRO A 394 9.66 23.52 -13.98
CA PRO A 394 9.63 25.00 -13.97
C PRO A 394 9.26 25.62 -15.31
N ASP A 395 9.68 25.01 -16.42
CA ASP A 395 9.51 25.41 -17.80
C ASP A 395 8.32 24.76 -18.51
N ALA A 396 7.59 23.86 -17.81
CA ALA A 396 6.44 23.19 -18.41
C ALA A 396 5.33 24.19 -18.74
N GLU A 397 4.96 24.26 -20.00
CA GLU A 397 3.78 25.01 -20.44
C GLU A 397 2.52 24.18 -20.24
N VAL A 398 1.66 24.62 -19.34
CA VAL A 398 0.37 23.96 -19.03
C VAL A 398 -0.72 25.02 -18.94
N ASP A 399 -1.89 24.71 -19.47
CA ASP A 399 -3.06 25.54 -19.28
C ASP A 399 -3.50 25.44 -17.79
N PRO A 400 -3.54 26.57 -17.05
CA PRO A 400 -3.96 26.57 -15.66
C PRO A 400 -5.37 26.01 -15.42
N ARG A 401 -6.26 26.18 -16.40
CA ARG A 401 -7.63 25.65 -16.33
C ARG A 401 -7.63 24.13 -16.37
N LEU A 402 -6.79 23.52 -17.22
CA LEU A 402 -6.69 22.06 -17.32
C LEU A 402 -6.12 21.43 -16.03
N ILE A 403 -5.22 22.11 -15.33
CA ILE A 403 -4.71 21.62 -14.03
C ILE A 403 -5.84 21.61 -12.99
N VAL A 404 -6.64 22.67 -12.91
CA VAL A 404 -7.81 22.71 -12.03
C VAL A 404 -8.80 21.61 -12.40
N GLU A 405 -9.18 21.50 -13.67
CA GLU A 405 -10.13 20.50 -14.13
C GLU A 405 -9.64 19.07 -13.84
N LEU A 406 -8.35 18.78 -14.09
CA LEU A 406 -7.75 17.48 -13.84
C LEU A 406 -7.81 17.07 -12.36
N LEU A 407 -7.46 18.00 -11.46
CA LEU A 407 -7.31 17.70 -10.04
C LEU A 407 -8.62 17.86 -9.25
N HIS A 408 -9.57 18.67 -9.76
CA HIS A 408 -10.81 19.00 -9.06
C HIS A 408 -11.61 17.77 -8.57
N PRO A 409 -11.84 16.69 -9.34
CA PRO A 409 -12.62 15.56 -8.85
C PRO A 409 -11.98 14.82 -7.66
N ILE A 410 -10.65 14.92 -7.52
CA ILE A 410 -9.90 14.35 -6.39
C ILE A 410 -10.12 15.21 -5.16
N VAL A 411 -9.86 16.51 -5.27
CA VAL A 411 -9.92 17.44 -4.12
C VAL A 411 -11.34 17.85 -3.75
N ALA A 412 -12.30 17.71 -4.66
CA ALA A 412 -13.73 17.96 -4.38
C ALA A 412 -14.31 17.08 -3.27
N THR A 413 -13.66 15.95 -2.98
CA THR A 413 -14.00 15.12 -1.80
C THR A 413 -13.82 15.86 -0.48
N ALA A 414 -13.02 16.93 -0.45
CA ALA A 414 -12.78 17.80 0.70
C ALA A 414 -13.60 19.11 0.66
N ALA A 415 -14.49 19.28 -0.32
CA ALA A 415 -15.33 20.47 -0.43
C ALA A 415 -16.43 20.52 0.65
N ALA A 416 -16.94 19.37 1.09
CA ALA A 416 -17.93 19.22 2.15
C ALA A 416 -17.32 18.57 3.40
N ASP A 417 -18.00 18.69 4.54
CA ASP A 417 -17.53 18.15 5.82
C ASP A 417 -17.38 16.62 5.78
N SER A 418 -18.23 15.96 4.98
CA SER A 418 -18.12 14.53 4.73
C SER A 418 -18.35 14.22 3.25
N PHE A 419 -17.75 13.13 2.78
CA PHE A 419 -17.90 12.65 1.42
C PHE A 419 -18.16 11.15 1.41
N THR A 420 -19.19 10.71 0.65
CA THR A 420 -19.49 9.29 0.46
C THR A 420 -18.79 8.76 -0.78
N TYR A 421 -17.81 7.90 -0.54
CA TYR A 421 -17.07 7.22 -1.60
C TYR A 421 -17.87 6.04 -2.13
N SER A 422 -17.80 5.79 -3.43
CA SER A 422 -18.50 4.66 -4.04
C SER A 422 -17.76 4.15 -5.29
N ARG A 423 -17.98 2.89 -5.65
CA ARG A 423 -17.42 2.33 -6.90
C ARG A 423 -17.85 3.12 -8.16
N PRO A 424 -19.11 3.60 -8.31
CA PRO A 424 -19.47 4.47 -9.42
C PRO A 424 -18.72 5.80 -9.45
N TRP A 425 -18.47 6.42 -8.28
CA TRP A 425 -17.64 7.62 -8.19
C TRP A 425 -16.20 7.34 -8.63
N LEU A 426 -15.59 6.26 -8.13
CA LEU A 426 -14.21 5.88 -8.48
C LEU A 426 -14.09 5.62 -10.00
N ARG A 427 -15.08 4.95 -10.60
CA ARG A 427 -15.11 4.74 -12.05
C ARG A 427 -15.16 6.05 -12.84
N ARG A 428 -15.98 7.01 -12.41
CA ARG A 428 -16.01 8.35 -13.04
C ARG A 428 -14.69 9.09 -12.88
N LEU A 429 -14.06 9.01 -11.69
CA LEU A 429 -12.75 9.60 -11.46
C LEU A 429 -11.70 9.01 -12.41
N MET A 430 -11.64 7.69 -12.54
CA MET A 430 -10.67 7.03 -13.43
C MET A 430 -10.93 7.35 -14.90
N ALA A 431 -12.20 7.38 -15.33
CA ALA A 431 -12.57 7.80 -16.68
C ALA A 431 -12.12 9.24 -16.95
N HIS A 432 -12.34 10.14 -15.99
CA HIS A 432 -11.92 11.54 -16.09
C HIS A 432 -10.38 11.66 -16.20
N LEU A 433 -9.62 11.00 -15.35
CA LEU A 433 -8.15 11.05 -15.39
C LEU A 433 -7.56 10.47 -16.68
N THR A 434 -8.31 9.63 -17.41
CA THR A 434 -7.87 9.04 -18.68
C THR A 434 -8.40 9.76 -19.91
N GLU A 435 -9.09 10.89 -19.76
CA GLU A 435 -9.55 11.69 -20.90
C GLU A 435 -8.37 12.19 -21.76
N PRO A 436 -8.43 12.08 -23.10
CA PRO A 436 -7.33 12.46 -23.99
C PRO A 436 -6.87 13.92 -23.82
N ARG A 437 -7.76 14.83 -23.43
CA ARG A 437 -7.44 16.26 -23.23
C ARG A 437 -6.44 16.48 -22.09
N PHE A 438 -6.37 15.57 -21.09
CA PHE A 438 -5.42 15.65 -20.00
C PHE A 438 -4.07 14.98 -20.27
N ALA A 439 -3.94 14.27 -21.39
CA ALA A 439 -2.73 13.52 -21.69
C ALA A 439 -1.46 14.38 -21.74
N ALA A 440 -1.56 15.63 -22.21
CA ALA A 440 -0.44 16.58 -22.22
C ALA A 440 -0.11 17.06 -20.80
N ALA A 441 -1.10 17.43 -20.00
CA ALA A 441 -0.91 17.85 -18.61
C ALA A 441 -0.31 16.73 -17.76
N LEU A 442 -0.81 15.51 -17.89
CA LEU A 442 -0.31 14.33 -17.17
C LEU A 442 1.15 13.98 -17.51
N ARG A 443 1.57 14.19 -18.78
CA ARG A 443 2.99 14.01 -19.15
C ARG A 443 3.93 15.02 -18.51
N ASN A 444 3.43 16.21 -18.23
CA ASN A 444 4.18 17.29 -17.58
C ASN A 444 4.15 17.20 -16.05
N LEU A 445 3.23 16.39 -15.49
CA LEU A 445 3.20 16.09 -14.05
C LEU A 445 4.20 14.98 -13.75
N THR A 446 5.35 15.36 -13.24
CA THR A 446 6.46 14.46 -12.89
C THR A 446 6.88 14.69 -11.45
N PRO A 447 6.01 14.38 -10.47
CA PRO A 447 6.34 14.63 -9.06
C PRO A 447 7.58 13.84 -8.65
N PRO A 448 8.42 14.39 -7.76
CA PRO A 448 9.52 13.65 -7.15
C PRO A 448 9.04 12.34 -6.51
N PRO A 449 9.91 11.31 -6.43
CA PRO A 449 9.52 9.99 -5.92
C PRO A 449 8.82 10.02 -4.55
N GLU A 450 9.28 10.86 -3.62
CA GLU A 450 8.70 11.06 -2.30
C GLU A 450 7.27 11.64 -2.36
N TYR A 451 6.99 12.52 -3.30
CA TYR A 451 5.66 13.12 -3.48
C TYR A 451 4.74 12.27 -4.35
N ALA A 452 5.30 11.48 -5.26
CA ALA A 452 4.54 10.46 -6.00
C ALA A 452 3.86 9.48 -5.04
N LEU A 453 4.49 9.20 -3.88
CA LEU A 453 3.88 8.38 -2.82
C LEU A 453 2.67 9.02 -2.16
N VAL A 454 2.67 10.34 -1.95
CA VAL A 454 1.51 11.05 -1.39
C VAL A 454 0.31 10.89 -2.32
N TRP A 455 0.52 11.07 -3.63
CA TRP A 455 -0.52 10.87 -4.64
C TRP A 455 -1.02 9.43 -4.67
N ARG A 456 -0.09 8.48 -4.65
CA ARG A 456 -0.44 7.06 -4.62
C ARG A 456 -1.24 6.70 -3.38
N ALA A 457 -0.82 7.15 -2.19
CA ALA A 457 -1.53 6.90 -0.95
C ALA A 457 -2.93 7.51 -0.97
N THR A 458 -3.07 8.74 -1.49
CA THR A 458 -4.37 9.42 -1.62
C THR A 458 -5.32 8.66 -2.55
N LEU A 459 -4.85 8.23 -3.73
CA LEU A 459 -5.66 7.45 -4.67
C LEU A 459 -5.99 6.06 -4.13
N SER A 460 -5.05 5.41 -3.45
CA SER A 460 -5.29 4.11 -2.81
C SER A 460 -6.31 4.21 -1.67
N ALA A 461 -6.26 5.30 -0.89
CA ALA A 461 -7.27 5.60 0.13
C ALA A 461 -8.65 5.76 -0.48
N ALA A 462 -8.75 6.57 -1.53
CA ALA A 462 -10.01 6.79 -2.25
C ALA A 462 -10.57 5.46 -2.81
N GLY A 463 -9.70 4.61 -3.35
CA GLY A 463 -10.04 3.27 -3.82
C GLY A 463 -10.56 2.37 -2.70
N LEU A 464 -9.89 2.35 -1.55
CA LEU A 464 -10.30 1.56 -0.39
C LEU A 464 -11.62 2.06 0.21
N PHE A 465 -11.80 3.37 0.35
CA PHE A 465 -13.05 3.97 0.82
C PHE A 465 -14.21 3.68 -0.15
N ALA A 466 -13.95 3.70 -1.47
CA ALA A 466 -14.95 3.35 -2.48
C ALA A 466 -15.32 1.86 -2.47
N GLN A 467 -14.39 0.97 -2.12
CA GLN A 467 -14.68 -0.46 -1.92
C GLN A 467 -15.54 -0.69 -0.67
N LEU A 468 -15.27 0.04 0.41
CA LEU A 468 -16.08 0.04 1.62
C LEU A 468 -17.48 0.65 1.39
N GLY A 469 -17.64 1.52 0.41
CA GLY A 469 -18.84 2.33 0.23
C GLY A 469 -19.03 3.36 1.36
N ALA A 470 -17.93 3.81 1.94
CA ALA A 470 -17.90 4.56 3.18
C ALA A 470 -18.07 6.07 3.01
N THR A 471 -18.61 6.70 4.04
CA THR A 471 -18.62 8.15 4.24
C THR A 471 -17.47 8.53 5.16
N ALA A 472 -16.58 9.40 4.68
CA ALA A 472 -15.42 9.86 5.43
C ALA A 472 -15.39 11.39 5.59
N PRO A 473 -14.88 11.92 6.72
CA PRO A 473 -14.73 13.35 6.98
C PRO A 473 -13.48 13.91 6.29
N THR A 474 -13.45 13.85 4.95
CA THR A 474 -12.25 14.16 4.14
C THR A 474 -11.76 15.59 4.36
N ARG A 475 -12.69 16.55 4.43
CA ARG A 475 -12.35 17.93 4.78
C ARG A 475 -11.65 18.03 6.14
N GLY A 476 -12.15 17.30 7.14
CA GLY A 476 -11.56 17.23 8.48
C GLY A 476 -10.12 16.71 8.47
N PHE A 477 -9.83 15.70 7.63
CA PHE A 477 -8.46 15.20 7.47
C PHE A 477 -7.52 16.26 6.89
N HIS A 478 -7.94 16.99 5.85
CA HIS A 478 -7.13 18.08 5.28
C HIS A 478 -6.93 19.20 6.28
N LEU A 479 -7.97 19.62 7.01
CA LEU A 479 -7.86 20.65 8.06
C LEU A 479 -6.91 20.23 9.18
N ALA A 480 -6.87 18.94 9.53
CA ALA A 480 -6.04 18.43 10.60
C ALA A 480 -4.58 18.18 10.18
N TYR A 481 -4.35 17.65 8.97
CA TYR A 481 -3.07 17.06 8.59
C TYR A 481 -2.41 17.70 7.37
N SER A 482 -3.11 18.57 6.61
CA SER A 482 -2.55 19.26 5.44
C SER A 482 -2.35 20.75 5.75
N PRO A 483 -1.17 21.17 6.24
CA PRO A 483 -0.87 22.57 6.46
C PRO A 483 -1.11 23.39 5.20
N GLY A 484 -1.63 24.61 5.35
CA GLY A 484 -1.95 25.47 4.20
C GLY A 484 -3.34 25.27 3.58
N PHE A 485 -4.04 24.17 3.90
CA PHE A 485 -5.43 23.97 3.45
C PHE A 485 -6.41 24.95 4.12
N ARG A 486 -6.13 25.38 5.36
CA ARG A 486 -7.02 26.19 6.21
C ARG A 486 -7.36 27.59 5.70
N GLY A 487 -6.47 28.21 4.92
CA GLY A 487 -6.59 29.62 4.56
C GLY A 487 -7.35 29.95 3.28
N GLY A 488 -7.73 28.95 2.48
CA GLY A 488 -8.21 29.17 1.12
C GLY A 488 -9.52 28.47 0.74
N VAL A 489 -10.17 27.78 1.70
CA VAL A 489 -11.40 27.03 1.37
C VAL A 489 -12.62 27.89 1.62
N PRO A 490 -13.43 28.19 0.58
CA PRO A 490 -14.69 28.91 0.77
C PRO A 490 -15.62 28.13 1.70
N PRO A 491 -16.52 28.82 2.43
CA PRO A 491 -17.54 28.16 3.21
C PRO A 491 -18.36 27.24 2.29
N VAL A 492 -18.67 26.05 2.76
CA VAL A 492 -19.49 25.10 2.01
C VAL A 492 -20.82 25.75 1.67
N PRO A 493 -21.21 25.88 0.39
CA PRO A 493 -22.55 26.31 0.05
C PRO A 493 -23.51 25.31 0.71
N ALA A 494 -24.50 25.81 1.45
CA ALA A 494 -25.54 24.97 2.01
C ALA A 494 -26.16 24.16 0.85
N VAL A 495 -25.94 22.84 0.87
CA VAL A 495 -26.57 21.94 -0.08
C VAL A 495 -28.07 22.07 0.16
N ALA A 496 -28.78 22.71 -0.78
CA ALA A 496 -30.22 22.74 -0.76
C ALA A 496 -30.69 21.27 -0.66
N SER A 497 -31.26 20.90 0.48
CA SER A 497 -31.84 19.59 0.71
C SER A 497 -32.81 19.33 -0.45
N ALA A 498 -32.55 18.31 -1.24
CA ALA A 498 -33.45 17.88 -2.30
C ALA A 498 -34.85 17.67 -1.66
N PRO A 499 -35.92 18.22 -2.26
CA PRO A 499 -37.24 18.08 -1.69
C PRO A 499 -37.58 16.59 -1.59
N ALA A 500 -37.93 16.15 -0.38
CA ALA A 500 -38.39 14.80 -0.14
C ALA A 500 -39.53 14.49 -1.13
N SER A 501 -39.30 13.52 -2.01
CA SER A 501 -40.33 13.03 -2.91
C SER A 501 -41.50 12.53 -2.05
N ARG A 502 -42.61 13.29 -2.03
CA ARG A 502 -43.87 12.84 -1.48
C ARG A 502 -44.24 11.55 -2.22
N ARG A 503 -44.16 10.43 -1.53
CA ARG A 503 -44.87 9.22 -1.97
C ARG A 503 -46.35 9.55 -1.91
N ALA A 504 -46.96 9.64 -3.07
CA ALA A 504 -48.39 9.61 -3.19
C ALA A 504 -48.87 8.23 -2.76
N SER A 505 -49.84 8.25 -1.86
CA SER A 505 -50.66 7.14 -1.38
C SER A 505 -51.33 6.38 -2.51
#